data_6f545009b361befee7feb35d3c508840
#
_entry.id   6f545009b361befee7feb35d3c508840
#
_cell.length_a   1.000
_cell.length_b   1.000
_cell.length_c   1.000
_cell.angle_alpha   90.00
_cell.angle_beta   90.00
_cell.angle_gamma   90.00
#
_symmetry.space_group_name_H-M   'P 1'
#
loop_
_entity.id
_entity.type
_entity.pdbx_description
1 polymer ?
#
loop_
_entity_poly.entity_id
_entity_poly.type
_entity_poly.pdbx_seq_one_letter_code
_entity_poly.pdbx_strand_id
1 'polypeptide(L)'
;MSKKPTVLMILDGYGLNDKKEANAVYEAKTPVMDQLMAECPFVEGNASGMAVGLPDGQMGNSEVGHLNMGAGRIVYQDLTKITKAIQDEDFFENEALLAACNNVKEHDSALHMYGLVSDGGVHSHNTHIYGLLELAKRQGIEKVYVHCFLDGRDTPPASGKDYVAELAEKMKEIGVGKIASVMGRYYAMDRDNRWDRVELAYNAIVKGEGEKAEDAVAAVQASYDNEKTDEFVLPTVIVENGAPVATIKDNDSIIFFNFRPDRAREITRTFCDDEFTGFDRGERIKTTYVCFTEYDVTIENKLVAFRKTEITNTFGEFLAANGLKQARIAETEKYAHVTFFFNGGVEEPNEGEDRILVKSPKVATYDLQPEMSAFEVCDKLVNAIKSQEYDVIIINFANPDMVGHTGVEDAAIKAIEAVDSCVGKAVDAIKEVDGQMFICADHGNAEQLVDYETGAPFTAHTTNPVPFILVNADPSYKLREGGCLADIAPTLIELMGMEQPKEMTGKSLLV
;
A
#
# COMPACT_ATOMS: atom_id res chain seq x y z
N MET A 1 -28.31 16.95 -27.26
CA MET A 1 -29.13 16.72 -26.07
C MET A 1 -28.30 17.20 -24.89
N SER A 2 -28.89 17.84 -23.91
CA SER A 2 -28.20 18.18 -22.65
C SER A 2 -27.80 16.88 -21.93
N LYS A 3 -26.59 16.83 -21.39
CA LYS A 3 -26.09 15.65 -20.66
C LYS A 3 -26.69 15.64 -19.25
N LYS A 4 -26.94 14.44 -18.74
CA LYS A 4 -27.30 14.20 -17.33
C LYS A 4 -26.02 13.77 -16.61
N PRO A 5 -25.34 14.66 -15.89
CA PRO A 5 -24.07 14.32 -15.29
C PRO A 5 -24.20 13.29 -14.16
N THR A 6 -23.24 12.38 -14.08
CA THR A 6 -23.00 11.52 -12.91
C THR A 6 -21.85 12.11 -12.10
N VAL A 7 -22.09 12.42 -10.83
CA VAL A 7 -21.08 13.02 -9.93
C VAL A 7 -20.62 12.00 -8.91
N LEU A 8 -19.31 11.82 -8.80
CA LEU A 8 -18.67 11.19 -7.65
C LEU A 8 -18.13 12.30 -6.74
N MET A 9 -18.71 12.41 -5.55
CA MET A 9 -18.28 13.36 -4.53
C MET A 9 -17.58 12.63 -3.39
N ILE A 10 -16.32 12.97 -3.17
CA ILE A 10 -15.46 12.37 -2.15
C ILE A 10 -15.28 13.40 -1.02
N LEU A 11 -15.75 13.06 0.17
CA LEU A 11 -15.57 13.83 1.39
C LEU A 11 -14.36 13.27 2.14
N ASP A 12 -13.17 13.72 1.77
CA ASP A 12 -11.90 13.16 2.23
C ASP A 12 -11.80 13.16 3.75
N GLY A 13 -11.56 11.99 4.35
CA GLY A 13 -11.46 11.84 5.80
C GLY A 13 -12.78 11.90 6.58
N TYR A 14 -13.93 11.79 5.91
CA TYR A 14 -15.25 11.79 6.55
C TYR A 14 -15.68 10.37 6.93
N GLY A 15 -15.21 9.88 8.09
CA GLY A 15 -15.60 8.57 8.61
C GLY A 15 -16.91 8.59 9.40
N LEU A 16 -17.39 7.41 9.75
CA LEU A 16 -18.56 7.18 10.59
C LEU A 16 -18.15 6.49 11.89
N ASN A 17 -18.61 6.99 13.05
CA ASN A 17 -18.25 6.44 14.35
C ASN A 17 -19.42 6.58 15.32
N ASP A 18 -19.78 5.49 15.99
CA ASP A 18 -20.82 5.46 17.01
C ASP A 18 -20.45 6.25 18.28
N LYS A 19 -19.13 6.41 18.54
CA LYS A 19 -18.64 7.21 19.66
C LYS A 19 -18.79 8.69 19.34
N LYS A 20 -19.30 9.43 20.34
CA LYS A 20 -19.62 10.86 20.20
C LYS A 20 -18.49 11.77 20.67
N GLU A 21 -17.65 11.29 21.57
CA GLU A 21 -16.55 12.04 22.18
C GLU A 21 -15.49 12.36 21.13
N ALA A 22 -15.14 13.65 21.01
CA ALA A 22 -14.17 14.17 20.05
C ALA A 22 -14.43 13.68 18.61
N ASN A 23 -15.69 13.65 18.22
CA ASN A 23 -16.19 13.27 16.92
C ASN A 23 -16.75 14.50 16.21
N ALA A 24 -15.92 15.16 15.41
CA ALA A 24 -16.32 16.38 14.73
C ALA A 24 -17.48 16.17 13.72
N VAL A 25 -17.60 14.97 13.14
CA VAL A 25 -18.69 14.61 12.24
C VAL A 25 -20.02 14.57 13.00
N TYR A 26 -20.02 14.01 14.22
CA TYR A 26 -21.22 13.95 15.06
C TYR A 26 -21.59 15.30 15.67
N GLU A 27 -20.60 16.12 16.07
CA GLU A 27 -20.84 17.38 16.78
C GLU A 27 -21.17 18.55 15.85
N ALA A 28 -20.74 18.48 14.58
CA ALA A 28 -21.03 19.48 13.57
C ALA A 28 -22.54 19.53 13.24
N LYS A 29 -23.00 20.70 12.85
CA LYS A 29 -24.35 20.87 12.31
C LYS A 29 -24.35 20.51 10.84
N THR A 30 -24.83 19.33 10.52
CA THR A 30 -24.81 18.72 9.18
C THR A 30 -26.22 18.42 8.65
N PRO A 31 -27.14 19.42 8.60
CA PRO A 31 -28.53 19.15 8.24
C PRO A 31 -28.71 18.53 6.85
N VAL A 32 -27.78 18.79 5.92
CA VAL A 32 -27.84 18.21 4.57
C VAL A 32 -27.43 16.74 4.60
N MET A 33 -26.27 16.42 5.19
CA MET A 33 -25.81 15.04 5.29
C MET A 33 -26.78 14.19 6.12
N ASP A 34 -27.31 14.72 7.22
CA ASP A 34 -28.34 14.06 8.05
C ASP A 34 -29.57 13.71 7.23
N GLN A 35 -30.05 14.66 6.43
CA GLN A 35 -31.21 14.43 5.56
C GLN A 35 -30.88 13.39 4.47
N LEU A 36 -29.73 13.47 3.84
CA LEU A 36 -29.35 12.54 2.78
C LEU A 36 -29.21 11.11 3.32
N MET A 37 -28.58 10.91 4.47
CA MET A 37 -28.47 9.59 5.10
C MET A 37 -29.83 9.02 5.55
N ALA A 38 -30.80 9.89 5.88
CA ALA A 38 -32.13 9.46 6.29
C ALA A 38 -33.08 9.16 5.12
N GLU A 39 -32.95 9.89 3.99
CA GLU A 39 -33.94 9.87 2.90
C GLU A 39 -33.45 9.19 1.64
N CYS A 40 -32.13 9.10 1.43
CA CYS A 40 -31.52 8.47 0.26
C CYS A 40 -31.04 7.04 0.56
N PRO A 41 -30.82 6.20 -0.48
CA PRO A 41 -30.10 4.95 -0.27
C PRO A 41 -28.73 5.21 0.35
N PHE A 42 -28.52 4.68 1.55
CA PHE A 42 -27.31 4.85 2.36
C PHE A 42 -26.86 3.52 2.93
N VAL A 43 -25.56 3.25 2.90
CA VAL A 43 -24.89 2.14 3.58
C VAL A 43 -23.49 2.58 4.03
N GLU A 44 -22.92 1.82 4.94
CA GLU A 44 -21.53 1.96 5.35
C GLU A 44 -20.60 1.23 4.37
N GLY A 45 -19.52 1.89 3.97
CA GLY A 45 -18.49 1.35 3.08
C GLY A 45 -17.19 1.05 3.82
N ASN A 46 -16.49 -0.01 3.41
CA ASN A 46 -15.19 -0.37 3.94
C ASN A 46 -14.08 0.41 3.22
N ALA A 47 -13.28 1.15 3.98
CA ALA A 47 -12.20 2.00 3.48
C ALA A 47 -10.83 1.72 4.14
N SER A 48 -10.66 0.55 4.77
CA SER A 48 -9.43 0.19 5.49
C SER A 48 -9.06 -1.28 5.33
N GLY A 49 -7.86 -1.65 5.74
CA GLY A 49 -7.38 -3.02 5.74
C GLY A 49 -7.49 -3.73 4.39
N MET A 50 -7.82 -5.00 4.42
CA MET A 50 -7.91 -5.86 3.22
C MET A 50 -8.91 -5.36 2.17
N ALA A 51 -9.94 -4.62 2.58
CA ALA A 51 -10.94 -4.06 1.66
C ALA A 51 -10.38 -2.98 0.72
N VAL A 52 -9.20 -2.44 1.02
CA VAL A 52 -8.48 -1.48 0.17
C VAL A 52 -7.06 -1.94 -0.19
N GLY A 53 -6.73 -3.21 0.04
CA GLY A 53 -5.45 -3.81 -0.34
C GLY A 53 -4.31 -3.53 0.65
N LEU A 54 -4.62 -3.12 1.87
CA LEU A 54 -3.69 -2.95 3.00
C LEU A 54 -3.77 -4.16 3.95
N PRO A 55 -2.77 -4.35 4.82
CA PRO A 55 -2.86 -5.34 5.90
C PRO A 55 -4.12 -5.17 6.75
N ASP A 56 -4.60 -6.28 7.31
CA ASP A 56 -5.77 -6.25 8.20
C ASP A 56 -5.53 -5.32 9.39
N GLY A 57 -6.55 -4.52 9.74
CA GLY A 57 -6.48 -3.53 10.80
C GLY A 57 -5.67 -2.26 10.47
N GLN A 58 -5.09 -2.14 9.29
CA GLN A 58 -4.40 -0.91 8.87
C GLN A 58 -5.40 0.11 8.35
N MET A 59 -5.30 1.37 8.84
CA MET A 59 -6.10 2.49 8.37
C MET A 59 -5.89 2.77 6.89
N GLY A 60 -6.95 3.16 6.18
CA GLY A 60 -6.87 3.66 4.81
C GLY A 60 -6.11 4.99 4.69
N ASN A 61 -5.88 5.41 3.47
CA ASN A 61 -5.33 6.73 3.15
C ASN A 61 -5.82 7.19 1.79
N SER A 62 -5.66 8.48 1.50
CA SER A 62 -6.21 9.07 0.26
C SER A 62 -5.60 8.48 -1.01
N GLU A 63 -4.29 8.13 -1.01
CA GLU A 63 -3.64 7.52 -2.17
C GLU A 63 -4.28 6.18 -2.52
N VAL A 64 -4.35 5.28 -1.53
CA VAL A 64 -4.93 3.94 -1.69
C VAL A 64 -6.43 4.02 -1.97
N GLY A 65 -7.17 4.89 -1.28
CA GLY A 65 -8.60 5.06 -1.46
C GLY A 65 -8.95 5.48 -2.88
N HIS A 66 -8.35 6.56 -3.39
CA HIS A 66 -8.58 7.05 -4.74
C HIS A 66 -8.12 6.07 -5.82
N LEU A 67 -7.00 5.36 -5.57
CA LEU A 67 -6.51 4.32 -6.47
C LEU A 67 -7.54 3.18 -6.61
N ASN A 68 -8.10 2.68 -5.51
CA ASN A 68 -9.11 1.62 -5.55
C ASN A 68 -10.40 2.08 -6.25
N MET A 69 -10.87 3.31 -5.93
CA MET A 69 -12.05 3.89 -6.59
C MET A 69 -11.85 3.99 -8.10
N GLY A 70 -10.73 4.54 -8.54
CA GLY A 70 -10.43 4.71 -9.97
C GLY A 70 -10.15 3.41 -10.72
N ALA A 71 -9.53 2.45 -10.05
CA ALA A 71 -9.23 1.14 -10.64
C ALA A 71 -10.45 0.21 -10.71
N GLY A 72 -11.51 0.46 -9.92
CA GLY A 72 -12.67 -0.42 -9.83
C GLY A 72 -12.33 -1.84 -9.34
N ARG A 73 -11.23 -1.96 -8.60
CA ARG A 73 -10.73 -3.23 -8.03
C ARG A 73 -9.87 -2.96 -6.81
N ILE A 74 -9.74 -3.96 -5.94
CA ILE A 74 -8.81 -3.86 -4.81
C ILE A 74 -7.38 -3.95 -5.37
N VAL A 75 -6.59 -2.89 -5.16
CA VAL A 75 -5.18 -2.83 -5.55
C VAL A 75 -4.33 -3.15 -4.33
N TYR A 76 -3.89 -4.40 -4.23
CA TYR A 76 -3.10 -4.85 -3.09
C TYR A 76 -1.70 -4.24 -3.12
N GLN A 77 -1.27 -3.66 -1.98
CA GLN A 77 0.11 -3.27 -1.75
C GLN A 77 1.00 -4.51 -1.67
N ASP A 78 2.30 -4.37 -1.95
CA ASP A 78 3.21 -5.53 -2.08
C ASP A 78 3.16 -6.46 -0.87
N LEU A 79 3.19 -5.92 0.36
CA LEU A 79 3.06 -6.70 1.59
C LEU A 79 1.80 -7.57 1.59
N THR A 80 0.66 -6.94 1.34
CA THR A 80 -0.64 -7.61 1.36
C THR A 80 -0.79 -8.59 0.20
N LYS A 81 -0.30 -8.20 -1.00
CA LYS A 81 -0.30 -9.06 -2.20
C LYS A 81 0.44 -10.37 -1.96
N ILE A 82 1.64 -10.30 -1.38
CA ILE A 82 2.45 -11.49 -1.10
C ILE A 82 1.83 -12.32 0.01
N THR A 83 1.38 -11.69 1.10
CA THR A 83 0.69 -12.37 2.20
C THR A 83 -0.56 -13.10 1.70
N LYS A 84 -1.37 -12.44 0.87
CA LYS A 84 -2.56 -13.03 0.26
C LYS A 84 -2.20 -14.19 -0.66
N ALA A 85 -1.16 -14.07 -1.48
CA ALA A 85 -0.72 -15.17 -2.34
C ALA A 85 -0.33 -16.42 -1.54
N ILE A 86 0.27 -16.25 -0.34
CA ILE A 86 0.56 -17.38 0.57
C ILE A 86 -0.74 -18.00 1.09
N GLN A 87 -1.71 -17.20 1.49
CA GLN A 87 -3.00 -17.65 2.02
C GLN A 87 -3.86 -18.37 0.96
N ASP A 88 -3.84 -17.86 -0.27
CA ASP A 88 -4.60 -18.40 -1.41
C ASP A 88 -3.85 -19.57 -2.10
N GLU A 89 -2.65 -19.93 -1.63
CA GLU A 89 -1.78 -20.98 -2.18
C GLU A 89 -1.09 -20.63 -3.53
N ASP A 90 -1.40 -19.51 -4.18
CA ASP A 90 -0.81 -19.06 -5.45
C ASP A 90 0.71 -18.83 -5.34
N PHE A 91 1.20 -18.51 -4.14
CA PHE A 91 2.61 -18.35 -3.82
C PHE A 91 3.44 -19.59 -4.20
N PHE A 92 2.87 -20.77 -3.95
CA PHE A 92 3.55 -22.06 -4.16
C PHE A 92 3.55 -22.50 -5.63
N GLU A 93 2.82 -21.79 -6.49
CA GLU A 93 2.79 -21.99 -7.93
C GLU A 93 3.52 -20.86 -8.69
N ASN A 94 4.15 -19.92 -7.98
CA ASN A 94 4.86 -18.81 -8.59
C ASN A 94 6.04 -19.28 -9.45
N GLU A 95 6.00 -18.96 -10.74
CA GLU A 95 6.96 -19.45 -11.75
C GLU A 95 8.42 -19.11 -11.40
N ALA A 96 8.70 -17.90 -10.90
CA ALA A 96 10.05 -17.49 -10.57
C ALA A 96 10.60 -18.22 -9.33
N LEU A 97 9.75 -18.40 -8.31
CA LEU A 97 10.11 -19.17 -7.11
C LEU A 97 10.32 -20.65 -7.44
N LEU A 98 9.47 -21.23 -8.29
CA LEU A 98 9.62 -22.60 -8.77
C LEU A 98 10.87 -22.76 -9.65
N ALA A 99 11.23 -21.75 -10.46
CA ALA A 99 12.46 -21.78 -11.25
C ALA A 99 13.71 -21.88 -10.35
N ALA A 100 13.75 -21.14 -9.23
CA ALA A 100 14.83 -21.28 -8.24
C ALA A 100 14.89 -22.68 -7.64
N CYS A 101 13.75 -23.25 -7.29
CA CYS A 101 13.65 -24.61 -6.76
C CYS A 101 14.08 -25.68 -7.78
N ASN A 102 13.68 -25.52 -9.03
CA ASN A 102 14.04 -26.46 -10.11
C ASN A 102 15.53 -26.42 -10.41
N ASN A 103 16.15 -25.22 -10.43
CA ASN A 103 17.60 -25.07 -10.59
C ASN A 103 18.36 -25.85 -9.51
N VAL A 104 17.95 -25.72 -8.24
CA VAL A 104 18.57 -26.46 -7.12
C VAL A 104 18.49 -27.98 -7.33
N LYS A 105 17.34 -28.49 -7.77
CA LYS A 105 17.15 -29.91 -8.05
C LYS A 105 18.01 -30.39 -9.21
N GLU A 106 18.10 -29.59 -10.28
CA GLU A 106 18.86 -29.94 -11.49
C GLU A 106 20.35 -30.03 -11.22
N HIS A 107 20.90 -29.14 -10.37
CA HIS A 107 22.32 -29.05 -10.11
C HIS A 107 22.74 -29.71 -8.77
N ASP A 108 21.82 -30.29 -8.01
CA ASP A 108 22.05 -30.77 -6.63
C ASP A 108 22.74 -29.71 -5.75
N SER A 109 22.35 -28.45 -5.95
CA SER A 109 22.94 -27.25 -5.32
C SER A 109 22.14 -26.81 -4.07
N ALA A 110 22.29 -25.58 -3.62
CA ALA A 110 21.63 -25.05 -2.45
C ALA A 110 20.64 -23.93 -2.80
N LEU A 111 19.59 -23.80 -1.97
CA LEU A 111 18.69 -22.65 -1.98
C LEU A 111 19.09 -21.71 -0.84
N HIS A 112 19.51 -20.52 -1.19
CA HIS A 112 19.79 -19.44 -0.27
C HIS A 112 18.65 -18.43 -0.25
N MET A 113 18.24 -18.01 0.92
CA MET A 113 17.24 -16.98 1.13
C MET A 113 17.84 -15.88 1.96
N TYR A 114 17.63 -14.62 1.60
CA TYR A 114 18.02 -13.52 2.45
C TYR A 114 17.06 -12.33 2.37
N GLY A 115 17.06 -11.51 3.38
CA GLY A 115 16.21 -10.33 3.52
C GLY A 115 16.08 -9.91 4.98
N LEU A 116 15.32 -8.87 5.21
CA LEU A 116 15.07 -8.32 6.52
C LEU A 116 14.13 -9.22 7.31
N VAL A 117 14.60 -9.74 8.45
CA VAL A 117 13.84 -10.66 9.30
C VAL A 117 13.20 -9.87 10.45
N SER A 118 11.99 -9.38 10.20
CA SER A 118 11.14 -8.69 11.17
C SER A 118 9.68 -8.71 10.72
N ASP A 119 8.77 -8.26 11.58
CA ASP A 119 7.35 -8.03 11.29
C ASP A 119 7.03 -6.56 10.99
N GLY A 120 8.05 -5.71 10.84
CA GLY A 120 7.88 -4.28 10.59
C GLY A 120 7.11 -3.91 9.31
N GLY A 121 7.08 -4.81 8.33
CA GLY A 121 6.22 -4.69 7.15
C GLY A 121 6.59 -3.57 6.17
N VAL A 122 7.75 -2.92 6.33
CA VAL A 122 8.20 -1.81 5.46
C VAL A 122 9.02 -2.32 4.28
N HIS A 123 9.93 -3.25 4.51
CA HIS A 123 10.80 -3.82 3.47
C HIS A 123 10.52 -5.29 3.20
N SER A 124 10.05 -6.01 4.21
CA SER A 124 9.78 -7.44 4.22
C SER A 124 8.79 -7.76 5.33
N HIS A 125 8.42 -9.02 5.44
CA HIS A 125 7.66 -9.52 6.59
C HIS A 125 8.09 -10.97 6.87
N ASN A 126 8.27 -11.32 8.16
CA ASN A 126 8.74 -12.65 8.58
C ASN A 126 7.84 -13.80 8.10
N THR A 127 6.52 -13.59 7.96
CA THR A 127 5.60 -14.59 7.40
C THR A 127 5.95 -14.99 5.97
N HIS A 128 6.59 -14.11 5.20
CA HIS A 128 6.97 -14.41 3.80
C HIS A 128 8.14 -15.40 3.73
N ILE A 129 9.13 -15.29 4.65
CA ILE A 129 10.20 -16.29 4.70
C ILE A 129 9.66 -17.64 5.20
N TYR A 130 8.66 -17.66 6.07
CA TYR A 130 8.00 -18.91 6.47
C TYR A 130 7.32 -19.56 5.26
N GLY A 131 6.65 -18.78 4.41
CA GLY A 131 6.11 -19.26 3.12
C GLY A 131 7.18 -19.85 2.20
N LEU A 132 8.39 -19.23 2.14
CA LEU A 132 9.51 -19.76 1.35
C LEU A 132 10.05 -21.06 1.91
N LEU A 133 10.15 -21.21 3.22
CA LEU A 133 10.55 -22.47 3.86
C LEU A 133 9.54 -23.58 3.58
N GLU A 134 8.25 -23.29 3.65
CA GLU A 134 7.19 -24.22 3.28
C GLU A 134 7.26 -24.60 1.79
N LEU A 135 7.52 -23.65 0.90
CA LEU A 135 7.76 -23.91 -0.52
C LEU A 135 8.93 -24.88 -0.71
N ALA A 136 10.06 -24.63 -0.06
CA ALA A 136 11.24 -25.49 -0.16
C ALA A 136 10.93 -26.91 0.30
N LYS A 137 10.20 -27.06 1.40
CA LYS A 137 9.72 -28.37 1.90
C LYS A 137 8.81 -29.07 0.90
N ARG A 138 7.79 -28.37 0.37
CA ARG A 138 6.87 -28.91 -0.66
C ARG A 138 7.62 -29.35 -1.92
N GLN A 139 8.69 -28.63 -2.26
CA GLN A 139 9.54 -28.96 -3.41
C GLN A 139 10.59 -30.02 -3.09
N GLY A 140 10.71 -30.51 -1.86
CA GLY A 140 11.67 -31.55 -1.45
C GLY A 140 13.12 -31.08 -1.46
N ILE A 141 13.38 -29.79 -1.21
CA ILE A 141 14.73 -29.20 -1.16
C ILE A 141 15.26 -29.35 0.27
N GLU A 142 16.40 -30.00 0.42
CA GLU A 142 17.02 -30.26 1.74
C GLU A 142 18.10 -29.21 2.08
N LYS A 143 18.84 -28.72 1.08
CA LYS A 143 19.94 -27.74 1.24
C LYS A 143 19.37 -26.32 1.19
N VAL A 144 18.77 -25.86 2.31
CA VAL A 144 18.14 -24.53 2.43
C VAL A 144 18.85 -23.72 3.50
N TYR A 145 19.29 -22.52 3.15
CA TYR A 145 20.05 -21.65 4.03
C TYR A 145 19.50 -20.23 4.05
N VAL A 146 19.44 -19.63 5.24
CA VAL A 146 18.95 -18.26 5.43
C VAL A 146 20.06 -17.35 5.94
N HIS A 147 20.22 -16.22 5.29
CA HIS A 147 21.05 -15.12 5.74
C HIS A 147 20.14 -14.01 6.27
N CYS A 148 20.11 -13.83 7.59
CA CYS A 148 19.19 -12.92 8.27
C CYS A 148 19.75 -11.51 8.26
N PHE A 149 19.00 -10.55 7.68
CA PHE A 149 19.26 -9.13 7.87
C PHE A 149 18.40 -8.64 9.03
N LEU A 150 19.00 -7.85 9.95
CA LEU A 150 18.34 -7.38 11.15
C LEU A 150 17.93 -5.93 11.00
N ASP A 151 16.78 -5.59 11.59
CA ASP A 151 16.07 -4.33 11.37
C ASP A 151 16.56 -3.19 12.30
N GLY A 152 15.90 -2.99 13.41
CA GLY A 152 16.20 -1.94 14.38
C GLY A 152 15.81 -0.51 13.98
N ARG A 153 15.11 -0.35 12.84
CA ARG A 153 14.52 0.93 12.37
C ARG A 153 13.01 0.90 12.29
N ASP A 154 12.49 -0.15 11.66
CA ASP A 154 11.05 -0.33 11.46
C ASP A 154 10.44 -1.13 12.63
N THR A 155 11.31 -1.70 13.45
CA THR A 155 11.02 -2.40 14.70
C THR A 155 11.95 -1.89 15.82
N PRO A 156 11.67 -2.19 17.11
CA PRO A 156 12.53 -1.77 18.21
C PRO A 156 14.00 -2.19 18.02
N PRO A 157 14.98 -1.35 18.42
CA PRO A 157 16.39 -1.54 18.06
C PRO A 157 17.06 -2.83 18.56
N ALA A 158 16.46 -3.56 19.48
CA ALA A 158 17.01 -4.79 20.07
C ALA A 158 15.98 -5.94 20.02
N SER A 159 15.13 -6.00 19.02
CA SER A 159 14.12 -7.06 18.81
C SER A 159 14.58 -8.17 17.87
N GLY A 160 15.66 -7.96 17.10
CA GLY A 160 16.14 -8.90 16.09
C GLY A 160 16.52 -10.28 16.65
N LYS A 161 17.00 -10.33 17.88
CA LYS A 161 17.27 -11.61 18.56
C LYS A 161 16.02 -12.49 18.64
N ASP A 162 14.89 -11.90 18.99
CA ASP A 162 13.64 -12.64 19.13
C ASP A 162 13.11 -13.11 17.78
N TYR A 163 13.21 -12.30 16.72
CA TYR A 163 12.87 -12.70 15.36
C TYR A 163 13.76 -13.81 14.81
N VAL A 164 15.06 -13.78 15.10
CA VAL A 164 15.99 -14.87 14.73
C VAL A 164 15.65 -16.16 15.47
N ALA A 165 15.30 -16.07 16.78
CA ALA A 165 14.85 -17.21 17.56
C ALA A 165 13.54 -17.79 17.00
N GLU A 166 12.56 -16.96 16.71
CA GLU A 166 11.29 -17.37 16.11
C GLU A 166 11.52 -18.07 14.75
N LEU A 167 12.37 -17.51 13.90
CA LEU A 167 12.72 -18.13 12.61
C LEU A 167 13.35 -19.52 12.81
N ALA A 168 14.28 -19.66 13.77
CA ALA A 168 14.90 -20.95 14.07
C ALA A 168 13.87 -22.00 14.54
N GLU A 169 12.88 -21.60 15.37
CA GLU A 169 11.79 -22.51 15.76
C GLU A 169 10.88 -22.85 14.56
N LYS A 170 10.55 -21.89 13.70
CA LYS A 170 9.77 -22.14 12.47
C LYS A 170 10.49 -23.12 11.53
N MET A 171 11.80 -23.00 11.36
CA MET A 171 12.58 -23.98 10.61
C MET A 171 12.48 -25.40 11.17
N LYS A 172 12.48 -25.55 12.50
CA LYS A 172 12.29 -26.84 13.17
C LYS A 172 10.86 -27.37 12.97
N GLU A 173 9.85 -26.53 13.12
CA GLU A 173 8.44 -26.91 12.91
C GLU A 173 8.21 -27.37 11.45
N ILE A 174 8.69 -26.61 10.49
CA ILE A 174 8.57 -26.92 9.06
C ILE A 174 9.45 -28.14 8.70
N GLY A 175 10.60 -28.26 9.34
CA GLY A 175 11.54 -29.39 9.14
C GLY A 175 12.53 -29.15 8.01
N VAL A 176 12.81 -27.88 7.63
CA VAL A 176 13.78 -27.51 6.62
C VAL A 176 14.43 -26.16 6.93
N GLY A 177 15.68 -25.99 6.51
CA GLY A 177 16.43 -24.75 6.60
C GLY A 177 17.39 -24.67 7.80
N LYS A 178 18.47 -23.91 7.59
CA LYS A 178 19.46 -23.52 8.60
C LYS A 178 19.80 -22.05 8.44
N ILE A 179 20.06 -21.33 9.53
CA ILE A 179 20.60 -19.98 9.48
C ILE A 179 22.09 -20.08 9.18
N ALA A 180 22.56 -19.40 8.14
CA ALA A 180 23.95 -19.42 7.68
C ALA A 180 24.72 -18.14 8.07
N SER A 181 24.03 -17.00 8.21
CA SER A 181 24.63 -15.76 8.72
C SER A 181 23.57 -14.81 9.29
N VAL A 182 24.03 -13.89 10.16
CA VAL A 182 23.23 -12.78 10.67
C VAL A 182 24.01 -11.48 10.50
N MET A 183 23.34 -10.37 10.15
CA MET A 183 23.97 -9.05 9.97
C MET A 183 22.94 -7.93 10.01
N GLY A 184 23.35 -6.76 10.48
CA GLY A 184 22.49 -5.58 10.46
C GLY A 184 22.22 -5.02 9.08
N ARG A 185 21.07 -4.38 8.90
CA ARG A 185 20.67 -3.72 7.65
C ARG A 185 21.63 -2.61 7.21
N TYR A 186 22.42 -2.07 8.12
CA TYR A 186 23.45 -1.08 7.82
C TYR A 186 24.47 -1.57 6.80
N TYR A 187 24.76 -2.88 6.79
CA TYR A 187 25.69 -3.54 5.88
C TYR A 187 24.99 -4.11 4.65
N ALA A 188 23.92 -4.86 4.86
CA ALA A 188 23.26 -5.64 3.82
C ALA A 188 22.21 -4.86 3.01
N MET A 189 21.80 -3.70 3.49
CA MET A 189 20.71 -2.91 2.90
C MET A 189 21.11 -1.43 2.75
N ASP A 190 22.34 -1.17 2.32
CA ASP A 190 22.77 0.18 1.96
C ASP A 190 22.01 0.69 0.72
N ARG A 191 21.88 2.01 0.58
CA ARG A 191 21.28 2.68 -0.59
C ARG A 191 22.03 3.94 -1.00
N ASP A 192 23.19 4.18 -0.38
CA ASP A 192 23.96 5.43 -0.52
C ASP A 192 25.30 5.17 -1.23
N ASN A 193 25.43 4.01 -1.94
CA ASN A 193 26.63 3.54 -2.62
C ASN A 193 27.85 3.40 -1.70
N ARG A 194 27.60 3.03 -0.45
CA ARG A 194 28.63 2.69 0.53
C ARG A 194 29.05 1.24 0.32
N TRP A 195 29.74 1.03 -0.78
CA TRP A 195 30.20 -0.31 -1.18
C TRP A 195 31.12 -0.98 -0.16
N ASP A 196 31.82 -0.21 0.67
CA ASP A 196 32.57 -0.67 1.83
C ASP A 196 31.70 -1.44 2.85
N ARG A 197 30.43 -1.09 2.99
CA ARG A 197 29.48 -1.80 3.84
C ARG A 197 28.93 -3.05 3.14
N VAL A 198 28.53 -2.90 1.89
CA VAL A 198 27.95 -3.98 1.09
C VAL A 198 28.96 -5.11 0.88
N GLU A 199 30.26 -4.78 0.71
CA GLU A 199 31.34 -5.74 0.61
C GLU A 199 31.46 -6.65 1.82
N LEU A 200 31.30 -6.11 3.04
CA LEU A 200 31.32 -6.90 4.27
C LEU A 200 30.18 -7.93 4.30
N ALA A 201 28.97 -7.51 3.92
CA ALA A 201 27.81 -8.40 3.81
C ALA A 201 28.03 -9.48 2.74
N TYR A 202 28.49 -9.09 1.55
CA TYR A 202 28.80 -9.99 0.45
C TYR A 202 29.87 -11.03 0.84
N ASN A 203 30.96 -10.59 1.45
CA ASN A 203 32.05 -11.48 1.87
C ASN A 203 31.58 -12.51 2.92
N ALA A 204 30.70 -12.11 3.86
CA ALA A 204 30.13 -13.04 4.80
C ALA A 204 29.25 -14.12 4.13
N ILE A 205 28.45 -13.72 3.16
CA ILE A 205 27.52 -14.62 2.46
C ILE A 205 28.25 -15.52 1.46
N VAL A 206 29.26 -15.00 0.75
CA VAL A 206 29.95 -15.70 -0.35
C VAL A 206 31.22 -16.37 0.10
N LYS A 207 32.07 -15.66 0.85
CA LYS A 207 33.41 -16.14 1.23
C LYS A 207 33.43 -16.78 2.63
N GLY A 208 32.37 -16.61 3.41
CA GLY A 208 32.35 -17.03 4.83
C GLY A 208 33.31 -16.20 5.70
N GLU A 209 33.56 -14.94 5.27
CA GLU A 209 34.44 -13.99 5.98
C GLU A 209 33.58 -13.05 6.84
N GLY A 210 33.96 -12.85 8.07
CA GLY A 210 33.27 -12.02 9.05
C GLY A 210 33.47 -12.53 10.46
N GLU A 211 32.72 -11.99 11.41
CA GLU A 211 32.63 -12.56 12.76
C GLU A 211 32.10 -14.00 12.66
N LYS A 212 32.41 -14.83 13.65
CA LYS A 212 32.01 -16.24 13.66
C LYS A 212 31.29 -16.60 14.95
N ALA A 213 30.21 -17.36 14.82
CA ALA A 213 29.47 -17.89 15.95
C ALA A 213 28.90 -19.28 15.59
N GLU A 214 28.67 -20.12 16.59
CA GLU A 214 28.04 -21.43 16.41
C GLU A 214 26.51 -21.37 16.48
N ASP A 215 25.96 -20.30 17.04
CA ASP A 215 24.52 -20.08 17.20
C ASP A 215 24.14 -18.65 16.82
N ALA A 216 23.10 -18.52 16.00
CA ALA A 216 22.67 -17.24 15.45
C ALA A 216 22.05 -16.30 16.52
N VAL A 217 21.28 -16.85 17.47
CA VAL A 217 20.64 -16.09 18.54
C VAL A 217 21.70 -15.58 19.52
N ALA A 218 22.66 -16.45 19.85
CA ALA A 218 23.79 -16.08 20.72
C ALA A 218 24.69 -15.01 20.06
N ALA A 219 24.87 -15.07 18.73
CA ALA A 219 25.61 -14.06 17.98
C ALA A 219 24.99 -12.67 18.11
N VAL A 220 23.66 -12.57 17.95
CA VAL A 220 22.93 -11.31 18.11
C VAL A 220 23.01 -10.81 19.55
N GLN A 221 22.86 -11.68 20.55
CA GLN A 221 23.02 -11.30 21.95
C GLN A 221 24.43 -10.77 22.25
N ALA A 222 25.46 -11.43 21.75
CA ALA A 222 26.86 -10.98 21.92
C ALA A 222 27.10 -9.59 21.28
N SER A 223 26.40 -9.27 20.18
CA SER A 223 26.45 -7.95 19.58
C SER A 223 25.80 -6.90 20.51
N TYR A 224 24.66 -7.22 21.13
CA TYR A 224 24.00 -6.32 22.09
C TYR A 224 24.86 -6.10 23.34
N ASP A 225 25.52 -7.13 23.83
CA ASP A 225 26.45 -7.03 24.95
C ASP A 225 27.66 -6.11 24.65
N ASN A 226 27.95 -5.91 23.35
CA ASN A 226 28.95 -4.97 22.84
C ASN A 226 28.31 -3.64 22.33
N GLU A 227 27.13 -3.28 22.83
CA GLU A 227 26.40 -2.03 22.53
C GLU A 227 26.07 -1.83 21.03
N LYS A 228 26.05 -2.90 20.24
CA LYS A 228 25.65 -2.87 18.83
C LYS A 228 24.29 -3.54 18.66
N THR A 229 23.26 -2.73 18.49
CA THR A 229 21.87 -3.19 18.26
C THR A 229 21.66 -3.67 16.83
N ASP A 230 20.47 -4.14 16.51
CA ASP A 230 20.09 -4.84 15.29
C ASP A 230 20.68 -4.24 14.01
N GLU A 231 20.47 -2.95 13.81
CA GLU A 231 20.91 -2.24 12.60
C GLU A 231 22.41 -2.38 12.34
N PHE A 232 23.21 -2.43 13.42
CA PHE A 232 24.66 -2.37 13.38
C PHE A 232 25.39 -3.69 13.73
N VAL A 233 24.64 -4.80 13.82
CA VAL A 233 25.23 -6.13 14.01
C VAL A 233 26.19 -6.40 12.86
N LEU A 234 27.48 -6.65 13.20
CA LEU A 234 28.50 -6.97 12.21
C LEU A 234 28.14 -8.26 11.46
N PRO A 235 28.47 -8.36 10.16
CA PRO A 235 28.28 -9.60 9.43
C PRO A 235 28.95 -10.78 10.14
N THR A 236 28.12 -11.70 10.63
CA THR A 236 28.52 -12.85 11.42
C THR A 236 28.11 -14.13 10.73
N VAL A 237 29.08 -14.96 10.42
CA VAL A 237 28.93 -16.27 9.76
C VAL A 237 28.65 -17.33 10.82
N ILE A 238 27.61 -18.12 10.63
CA ILE A 238 27.34 -19.26 11.50
C ILE A 238 28.18 -20.44 11.07
N VAL A 239 28.88 -21.05 12.03
CA VAL A 239 29.82 -22.13 11.77
C VAL A 239 29.39 -23.41 12.49
N GLU A 240 29.60 -24.54 11.81
CA GLU A 240 29.49 -25.88 12.40
C GLU A 240 30.85 -26.57 12.27
N ASN A 241 31.40 -27.09 13.36
CA ASN A 241 32.74 -27.73 13.39
C ASN A 241 33.86 -26.83 12.83
N GLY A 242 33.76 -25.52 13.01
CA GLY A 242 34.74 -24.53 12.57
C GLY A 242 34.65 -24.12 11.09
N ALA A 243 33.74 -24.68 10.31
CA ALA A 243 33.48 -24.31 8.93
C ALA A 243 32.13 -23.56 8.81
N PRO A 244 31.96 -22.61 7.85
CA PRO A 244 30.69 -21.99 7.57
C PRO A 244 29.58 -23.03 7.32
N VAL A 245 28.39 -22.82 7.89
CA VAL A 245 27.21 -23.67 7.63
C VAL A 245 26.92 -23.75 6.13
N ALA A 246 26.99 -22.61 5.45
CA ALA A 246 26.93 -22.52 3.99
C ALA A 246 27.52 -21.20 3.48
N THR A 247 27.97 -21.23 2.23
CA THR A 247 28.31 -20.06 1.42
C THR A 247 27.72 -20.22 0.03
N ILE A 248 27.39 -19.13 -0.64
CA ILE A 248 26.82 -19.15 -1.99
C ILE A 248 27.89 -19.55 -3.01
N LYS A 249 27.55 -20.42 -3.94
CA LYS A 249 28.42 -20.97 -5.00
C LYS A 249 27.72 -20.94 -6.36
N ASP A 250 28.49 -21.22 -7.41
CA ASP A 250 27.94 -21.43 -8.75
C ASP A 250 26.81 -22.49 -8.74
N ASN A 251 25.77 -22.21 -9.51
CA ASN A 251 24.55 -22.99 -9.65
C ASN A 251 23.62 -22.99 -8.41
N ASP A 252 23.97 -22.30 -7.34
CA ASP A 252 23.00 -22.11 -6.26
C ASP A 252 21.85 -21.19 -6.71
N SER A 253 20.73 -21.27 -6.02
CA SER A 253 19.62 -20.33 -6.18
C SER A 253 19.56 -19.39 -5.01
N ILE A 254 19.21 -18.13 -5.30
CA ILE A 254 19.04 -17.06 -4.32
C ILE A 254 17.62 -16.52 -4.41
N ILE A 255 16.95 -16.36 -3.30
CA ILE A 255 15.67 -15.64 -3.20
C ILE A 255 15.84 -14.49 -2.21
N PHE A 256 15.75 -13.25 -2.71
CA PHE A 256 15.72 -12.05 -1.88
C PHE A 256 14.26 -11.69 -1.59
N PHE A 257 13.83 -11.85 -0.35
CA PHE A 257 12.41 -11.73 0.01
C PHE A 257 11.97 -10.32 0.47
N ASN A 258 12.81 -9.31 0.33
CA ASN A 258 12.37 -7.92 0.47
C ASN A 258 11.49 -7.54 -0.73
N PHE A 259 10.39 -6.84 -0.47
CA PHE A 259 9.51 -6.33 -1.53
C PHE A 259 9.73 -4.85 -1.84
N ARG A 260 10.32 -4.06 -0.94
CA ARG A 260 10.66 -2.65 -1.19
C ARG A 260 12.03 -2.53 -1.84
N PRO A 261 12.13 -1.82 -3.01
CA PRO A 261 13.31 -1.88 -3.87
C PRO A 261 14.48 -1.02 -3.42
N ASP A 262 14.26 0.12 -2.75
CA ASP A 262 15.26 1.16 -2.54
C ASP A 262 16.56 0.68 -1.86
N ARG A 263 16.47 -0.25 -0.91
CA ARG A 263 17.60 -0.83 -0.18
C ARG A 263 17.95 -2.26 -0.62
N ALA A 264 17.32 -2.75 -1.69
CA ALA A 264 17.62 -4.08 -2.22
C ALA A 264 18.55 -4.03 -3.44
N ARG A 265 18.65 -2.89 -4.11
CA ARG A 265 19.38 -2.74 -5.39
C ARG A 265 20.85 -3.06 -5.28
N GLU A 266 21.55 -2.51 -4.30
CA GLU A 266 23.00 -2.58 -4.23
C GLU A 266 23.52 -4.00 -4.04
N ILE A 267 23.01 -4.73 -3.04
CA ILE A 267 23.43 -6.12 -2.84
C ILE A 267 22.98 -7.03 -4.01
N THR A 268 21.84 -6.75 -4.65
CA THR A 268 21.40 -7.48 -5.84
C THR A 268 22.37 -7.30 -7.00
N ARG A 269 22.88 -6.08 -7.24
CA ARG A 269 23.88 -5.80 -8.27
C ARG A 269 25.16 -6.57 -8.07
N THR A 270 25.56 -6.84 -6.81
CA THR A 270 26.78 -7.63 -6.55
C THR A 270 26.70 -9.06 -7.10
N PHE A 271 25.49 -9.62 -7.23
CA PHE A 271 25.26 -10.96 -7.77
C PHE A 271 24.87 -10.95 -9.26
N CYS A 272 24.13 -9.93 -9.68
CA CYS A 272 23.44 -9.95 -10.96
C CYS A 272 24.15 -9.20 -12.08
N ASP A 273 24.81 -8.07 -11.80
CA ASP A 273 25.48 -7.29 -12.84
C ASP A 273 26.72 -8.02 -13.36
N ASP A 274 26.85 -8.19 -14.67
CA ASP A 274 28.06 -8.78 -15.28
C ASP A 274 29.28 -7.87 -15.08
N GLU A 275 29.10 -6.57 -15.31
CA GLU A 275 30.09 -5.53 -14.99
C GLU A 275 29.73 -4.86 -13.67
N PHE A 276 30.46 -5.17 -12.60
CA PHE A 276 30.29 -4.60 -11.28
C PHE A 276 31.56 -3.89 -10.83
N THR A 277 31.46 -2.66 -10.39
CA THR A 277 32.59 -1.79 -10.05
C THR A 277 32.62 -1.29 -8.61
N GLY A 278 31.66 -1.73 -7.76
CA GLY A 278 31.55 -1.25 -6.38
C GLY A 278 32.72 -1.67 -5.48
N PHE A 279 33.18 -2.92 -5.63
CA PHE A 279 34.34 -3.50 -4.96
C PHE A 279 34.86 -4.70 -5.77
N ASP A 280 36.02 -5.24 -5.43
CA ASP A 280 36.56 -6.44 -6.09
C ASP A 280 35.87 -7.71 -5.53
N ARG A 281 34.84 -8.16 -6.24
CA ARG A 281 34.12 -9.41 -5.90
C ARG A 281 34.77 -10.65 -6.55
N GLY A 282 35.76 -10.46 -7.44
CA GLY A 282 36.24 -11.50 -8.33
C GLY A 282 35.27 -11.79 -9.48
N GLU A 283 35.33 -13.02 -10.01
CA GLU A 283 34.37 -13.47 -11.04
C GLU A 283 32.92 -13.53 -10.46
N ARG A 284 31.94 -13.18 -11.29
CA ARG A 284 30.54 -13.27 -10.90
C ARG A 284 30.15 -14.73 -10.66
N ILE A 285 29.60 -15.01 -9.49
CA ILE A 285 28.97 -16.29 -9.18
C ILE A 285 27.68 -16.44 -10.00
N LYS A 286 27.58 -17.50 -10.77
CA LYS A 286 26.43 -17.77 -11.63
C LYS A 286 25.32 -18.47 -10.81
N THR A 287 24.33 -17.70 -10.41
CA THR A 287 23.19 -18.17 -9.61
C THR A 287 21.87 -17.94 -10.33
N THR A 288 20.86 -18.72 -10.00
CA THR A 288 19.47 -18.38 -10.31
C THR A 288 18.98 -17.41 -9.24
N TYR A 289 18.91 -16.14 -9.57
CA TYR A 289 18.60 -15.06 -8.63
C TYR A 289 17.16 -14.60 -8.79
N VAL A 290 16.39 -14.61 -7.70
CA VAL A 290 14.97 -14.18 -7.65
C VAL A 290 14.82 -13.00 -6.71
N CYS A 291 14.33 -11.89 -7.25
CA CYS A 291 13.85 -10.74 -6.49
C CYS A 291 12.36 -10.92 -6.19
N PHE A 292 11.92 -10.59 -4.99
CA PHE A 292 10.48 -10.61 -4.71
C PHE A 292 9.71 -9.62 -5.59
N THR A 293 10.23 -8.41 -5.76
CA THR A 293 9.65 -7.40 -6.64
C THR A 293 10.70 -6.90 -7.66
N GLU A 294 10.29 -6.09 -8.61
CA GLU A 294 11.23 -5.44 -9.54
C GLU A 294 12.02 -4.34 -8.81
N TYR A 295 13.28 -4.64 -8.45
CA TYR A 295 14.11 -3.67 -7.73
C TYR A 295 14.67 -2.59 -8.62
N ASP A 296 15.03 -2.95 -9.85
CA ASP A 296 15.52 -2.02 -10.87
C ASP A 296 15.51 -2.74 -12.22
N VAL A 297 14.88 -2.13 -13.21
CA VAL A 297 14.76 -2.71 -14.56
C VAL A 297 16.11 -2.85 -15.29
N THR A 298 17.13 -2.08 -14.84
CA THR A 298 18.48 -2.13 -15.43
C THR A 298 19.34 -3.28 -14.89
N ILE A 299 18.91 -3.95 -13.81
CA ILE A 299 19.61 -5.13 -13.30
C ILE A 299 19.25 -6.32 -14.18
N GLU A 300 20.25 -6.93 -14.79
CA GLU A 300 20.12 -8.14 -15.60
C GLU A 300 20.25 -9.41 -14.73
N ASN A 301 20.20 -10.58 -15.34
CA ASN A 301 20.44 -11.87 -14.69
C ASN A 301 19.59 -12.14 -13.43
N LYS A 302 18.34 -11.64 -13.39
CA LYS A 302 17.40 -11.87 -12.31
C LYS A 302 16.04 -12.33 -12.80
N LEU A 303 15.32 -13.02 -11.94
CA LEU A 303 13.88 -13.29 -12.05
C LEU A 303 13.14 -12.40 -11.06
N VAL A 304 11.86 -12.15 -11.31
CA VAL A 304 10.99 -11.35 -10.44
C VAL A 304 9.75 -12.15 -10.10
N ALA A 305 9.52 -12.41 -8.80
CA ALA A 305 8.40 -13.23 -8.33
C ALA A 305 7.06 -12.48 -8.39
N PHE A 306 7.01 -11.25 -7.90
CA PHE A 306 5.79 -10.44 -7.84
C PHE A 306 5.99 -9.16 -8.66
N ARG A 307 5.70 -9.24 -9.95
CA ARG A 307 5.78 -8.07 -10.83
C ARG A 307 4.69 -7.07 -10.47
N LYS A 308 5.00 -5.77 -10.63
CA LYS A 308 3.98 -4.73 -10.55
C LYS A 308 2.95 -4.97 -11.65
N THR A 309 1.71 -5.12 -11.26
CA THR A 309 0.61 -5.23 -12.24
C THR A 309 0.28 -3.82 -12.72
N GLU A 310 0.33 -3.59 -14.02
CA GLU A 310 -0.18 -2.35 -14.60
C GLU A 310 -1.69 -2.27 -14.34
N ILE A 311 -2.12 -1.11 -13.86
CA ILE A 311 -3.53 -0.84 -13.64
C ILE A 311 -4.08 -0.29 -14.93
N THR A 312 -4.72 -1.12 -15.72
CA THR A 312 -5.35 -0.77 -16.99
C THR A 312 -6.86 -0.79 -16.87
N ASN A 313 -7.55 -0.14 -17.80
CA ASN A 313 -9.00 0.02 -17.79
C ASN A 313 -9.48 0.63 -16.45
N THR A 314 -8.81 1.70 -16.02
CA THR A 314 -9.31 2.55 -14.93
C THR A 314 -10.60 3.24 -15.36
N PHE A 315 -11.34 3.78 -14.39
CA PHE A 315 -12.59 4.50 -14.71
C PHE A 315 -12.36 5.67 -15.68
N GLY A 316 -11.26 6.40 -15.53
CA GLY A 316 -10.88 7.47 -16.46
C GLY A 316 -10.62 6.97 -17.88
N GLU A 317 -9.87 5.89 -18.05
CA GLU A 317 -9.62 5.24 -19.34
C GLU A 317 -10.91 4.68 -19.96
N PHE A 318 -11.77 4.07 -19.13
CA PHE A 318 -13.08 3.57 -19.57
C PHE A 318 -13.95 4.69 -20.12
N LEU A 319 -14.02 5.83 -19.44
CA LEU A 319 -14.78 7.00 -19.93
C LEU A 319 -14.22 7.52 -21.26
N ALA A 320 -12.90 7.66 -21.36
CA ALA A 320 -12.22 8.09 -22.59
C ALA A 320 -12.48 7.13 -23.76
N ALA A 321 -12.34 5.82 -23.54
CA ALA A 321 -12.60 4.79 -24.54
C ALA A 321 -14.05 4.81 -25.08
N ASN A 322 -14.99 5.30 -24.27
CA ASN A 322 -16.41 5.46 -24.66
C ASN A 322 -16.74 6.88 -25.16
N GLY A 323 -15.74 7.75 -25.36
CA GLY A 323 -15.92 9.13 -25.87
C GLY A 323 -16.66 10.04 -24.89
N LEU A 324 -16.64 9.74 -23.58
CA LEU A 324 -17.32 10.50 -22.55
C LEU A 324 -16.38 11.59 -22.00
N LYS A 325 -16.94 12.76 -21.71
CA LYS A 325 -16.23 13.87 -21.10
C LYS A 325 -16.28 13.78 -19.58
N GLN A 326 -15.14 14.02 -18.95
CA GLN A 326 -15.01 13.99 -17.49
C GLN A 326 -14.30 15.21 -16.93
N ALA A 327 -14.68 15.64 -15.72
CA ALA A 327 -14.01 16.69 -14.98
C ALA A 327 -13.45 16.16 -13.66
N ARG A 328 -12.25 16.61 -13.29
CA ARG A 328 -11.57 16.34 -12.01
C ARG A 328 -11.43 17.66 -11.25
N ILE A 329 -12.03 17.75 -10.08
CA ILE A 329 -12.10 18.99 -9.30
C ILE A 329 -11.56 18.74 -7.90
N ALA A 330 -10.54 19.49 -7.48
CA ALA A 330 -10.04 19.48 -6.11
C ALA A 330 -9.21 20.74 -5.83
N GLU A 331 -9.00 21.03 -4.56
CA GLU A 331 -7.97 21.96 -4.16
C GLU A 331 -6.57 21.31 -4.10
N THR A 332 -5.51 22.11 -3.98
CA THR A 332 -4.10 21.69 -4.16
C THR A 332 -3.76 20.41 -3.39
N GLU A 333 -4.20 20.29 -2.13
CA GLU A 333 -3.87 19.16 -1.24
C GLU A 333 -4.39 17.82 -1.76
N LYS A 334 -5.50 17.83 -2.50
CA LYS A 334 -6.14 16.61 -2.99
C LYS A 334 -6.19 16.51 -4.52
N TYR A 335 -5.50 17.41 -5.22
CA TYR A 335 -5.47 17.39 -6.69
C TYR A 335 -4.86 16.11 -7.26
N ALA A 336 -3.72 15.67 -6.73
CA ALA A 336 -3.07 14.43 -7.17
C ALA A 336 -3.95 13.19 -6.91
N HIS A 337 -4.80 13.24 -5.89
CA HIS A 337 -5.68 12.12 -5.53
C HIS A 337 -6.77 11.91 -6.59
N VAL A 338 -7.45 12.96 -7.03
CA VAL A 338 -8.47 12.86 -8.08
C VAL A 338 -7.90 12.74 -9.51
N THR A 339 -6.58 12.90 -9.68
CA THR A 339 -5.89 12.79 -10.98
C THR A 339 -4.96 11.60 -11.02
N PHE A 340 -3.71 11.74 -10.61
CA PHE A 340 -2.67 10.72 -10.66
C PHE A 340 -3.07 9.38 -10.02
N PHE A 341 -3.50 9.41 -8.75
CA PHE A 341 -3.87 8.17 -8.03
C PHE A 341 -5.15 7.56 -8.60
N PHE A 342 -6.16 8.36 -8.87
CA PHE A 342 -7.42 7.89 -9.45
C PHE A 342 -7.22 7.30 -10.86
N ASN A 343 -6.23 7.77 -11.61
CA ASN A 343 -5.84 7.26 -12.92
C ASN A 343 -4.82 6.10 -12.85
N GLY A 344 -4.71 5.41 -11.72
CA GLY A 344 -3.86 4.22 -11.62
C GLY A 344 -2.35 4.52 -11.55
N GLY A 345 -1.96 5.75 -11.19
CA GLY A 345 -0.56 6.20 -11.14
C GLY A 345 -0.06 6.76 -12.48
N VAL A 346 -0.97 7.20 -13.35
CA VAL A 346 -0.66 7.85 -14.63
C VAL A 346 -0.91 9.36 -14.51
N GLU A 347 0.13 10.17 -14.78
CA GLU A 347 0.04 11.64 -14.68
C GLU A 347 -0.70 12.25 -15.85
N GLU A 348 -0.54 11.69 -17.05
CA GLU A 348 -1.16 12.22 -18.28
C GLU A 348 -2.69 12.15 -18.18
N PRO A 349 -3.41 13.23 -18.51
CA PRO A 349 -4.86 13.23 -18.57
C PRO A 349 -5.38 12.24 -19.61
N ASN A 350 -6.49 11.58 -19.32
CA ASN A 350 -7.21 10.78 -20.31
C ASN A 350 -7.85 11.69 -21.38
N GLU A 351 -8.15 11.14 -22.54
CA GLU A 351 -8.88 11.89 -23.56
C GLU A 351 -10.25 12.33 -23.01
N GLY A 352 -10.59 13.61 -23.15
CA GLY A 352 -11.82 14.18 -22.59
C GLY A 352 -11.81 14.45 -21.08
N GLU A 353 -10.63 14.39 -20.43
CA GLU A 353 -10.45 14.71 -19.02
C GLU A 353 -10.01 16.17 -18.85
N ASP A 354 -10.89 16.99 -18.29
CA ASP A 354 -10.59 18.36 -17.87
C ASP A 354 -10.23 18.38 -16.37
N ARG A 355 -9.17 19.10 -16.00
CA ARG A 355 -8.67 19.22 -14.63
C ARG A 355 -8.86 20.65 -14.10
N ILE A 356 -9.63 20.78 -13.03
CA ILE A 356 -9.99 22.06 -12.40
C ILE A 356 -9.35 22.11 -11.03
N LEU A 357 -8.18 22.76 -10.96
CA LEU A 357 -7.43 22.96 -9.71
C LEU A 357 -7.83 24.27 -9.05
N VAL A 358 -8.19 24.22 -7.78
CA VAL A 358 -8.35 25.35 -6.88
C VAL A 358 -7.14 25.40 -5.93
N LYS A 359 -6.58 26.59 -5.68
CA LYS A 359 -5.43 26.70 -4.78
C LYS A 359 -5.87 26.60 -3.34
N SER A 360 -5.23 25.75 -2.56
CA SER A 360 -5.40 25.74 -1.10
C SER A 360 -4.89 27.02 -0.45
N PRO A 361 -5.47 27.44 0.68
CA PRO A 361 -5.05 28.65 1.38
C PRO A 361 -3.62 28.51 1.91
N LYS A 362 -2.87 29.63 1.89
CA LYS A 362 -1.48 29.67 2.37
C LYS A 362 -1.43 29.97 3.87
N VAL A 363 -1.82 28.99 4.66
CA VAL A 363 -1.74 29.04 6.13
C VAL A 363 -0.74 28.00 6.64
N ALA A 364 -0.27 28.16 7.87
CA ALA A 364 0.69 27.23 8.46
C ALA A 364 0.05 25.85 8.75
N THR A 365 -1.17 25.86 9.27
CA THR A 365 -2.01 24.69 9.54
C THR A 365 -3.45 25.04 9.22
N TYR A 366 -4.25 24.05 8.81
CA TYR A 366 -5.60 24.33 8.31
C TYR A 366 -6.66 24.57 9.40
N ASP A 367 -6.34 24.37 10.67
CA ASP A 367 -7.16 24.86 11.79
C ASP A 367 -7.29 26.39 11.84
N LEU A 368 -6.35 27.11 11.23
CA LEU A 368 -6.40 28.57 11.10
C LEU A 368 -7.40 29.05 10.04
N GLN A 369 -7.76 28.19 9.08
CA GLN A 369 -8.76 28.43 8.04
C GLN A 369 -9.49 27.13 7.69
N PRO A 370 -10.42 26.65 8.55
CA PRO A 370 -11.06 25.33 8.41
C PRO A 370 -11.88 25.15 7.14
N GLU A 371 -12.47 26.22 6.62
CA GLU A 371 -13.19 26.19 5.35
C GLU A 371 -12.28 25.92 4.14
N MET A 372 -10.97 26.10 4.32
CA MET A 372 -9.96 25.94 3.26
C MET A 372 -10.44 26.62 1.97
N SER A 373 -10.48 25.92 0.85
CA SER A 373 -11.02 26.44 -0.41
C SER A 373 -12.36 25.80 -0.80
N ALA A 374 -13.08 25.15 0.14
CA ALA A 374 -14.29 24.39 -0.14
C ALA A 374 -15.35 25.18 -0.91
N PHE A 375 -15.58 26.45 -0.58
CA PHE A 375 -16.57 27.26 -1.26
C PHE A 375 -16.23 27.55 -2.72
N GLU A 376 -14.95 27.81 -3.04
CA GLU A 376 -14.50 27.98 -4.43
C GLU A 376 -14.57 26.66 -5.20
N VAL A 377 -14.16 25.56 -4.58
CA VAL A 377 -14.31 24.19 -5.14
C VAL A 377 -15.77 23.90 -5.43
N CYS A 378 -16.67 24.22 -4.50
CA CYS A 378 -18.11 24.08 -4.65
C CYS A 378 -18.67 24.91 -5.82
N ASP A 379 -18.25 26.18 -5.96
CA ASP A 379 -18.68 27.01 -7.07
C ASP A 379 -18.23 26.46 -8.41
N LYS A 380 -17.00 25.90 -8.52
CA LYS A 380 -16.52 25.20 -9.71
C LYS A 380 -17.34 23.96 -10.01
N LEU A 381 -17.67 23.16 -8.98
CA LEU A 381 -18.51 21.97 -9.10
C LEU A 381 -19.92 22.33 -9.61
N VAL A 382 -20.59 23.30 -8.97
CA VAL A 382 -21.93 23.74 -9.36
C VAL A 382 -21.94 24.24 -10.81
N ASN A 383 -20.93 25.01 -11.23
CA ASN A 383 -20.79 25.47 -12.59
C ASN A 383 -20.59 24.31 -13.58
N ALA A 384 -19.74 23.33 -13.22
CA ALA A 384 -19.52 22.15 -14.06
C ALA A 384 -20.80 21.31 -14.22
N ILE A 385 -21.58 21.12 -13.13
CA ILE A 385 -22.88 20.44 -13.18
C ILE A 385 -23.85 21.17 -14.09
N LYS A 386 -24.04 22.49 -13.88
CA LYS A 386 -25.00 23.30 -14.62
C LYS A 386 -24.62 23.53 -16.09
N SER A 387 -23.35 23.43 -16.43
CA SER A 387 -22.90 23.50 -17.83
C SER A 387 -23.42 22.35 -18.68
N GLN A 388 -23.66 21.19 -18.07
CA GLN A 388 -24.00 19.93 -18.77
C GLN A 388 -23.00 19.54 -19.89
N GLU A 389 -21.75 19.99 -19.75
CA GLU A 389 -20.67 19.60 -20.66
C GLU A 389 -20.10 18.24 -20.37
N TYR A 390 -20.10 17.83 -19.10
CA TYR A 390 -19.49 16.60 -18.62
C TYR A 390 -20.52 15.49 -18.46
N ASP A 391 -20.10 14.28 -18.78
CA ASP A 391 -20.84 13.06 -18.51
C ASP A 391 -20.57 12.59 -17.06
N VAL A 392 -19.32 12.77 -16.59
CA VAL A 392 -18.89 12.43 -15.22
C VAL A 392 -18.10 13.58 -14.62
N ILE A 393 -18.34 13.84 -13.33
CA ILE A 393 -17.57 14.80 -12.54
C ILE A 393 -17.08 14.10 -11.27
N ILE A 394 -15.79 14.14 -11.02
CA ILE A 394 -15.15 13.59 -9.84
C ILE A 394 -14.59 14.76 -9.04
N ILE A 395 -15.04 14.87 -7.78
CA ILE A 395 -14.67 15.98 -6.89
C ILE A 395 -14.24 15.46 -5.53
N ASN A 396 -13.26 16.13 -4.92
CA ASN A 396 -12.81 15.88 -3.56
C ASN A 396 -12.88 17.18 -2.75
N PHE A 397 -13.51 17.10 -1.56
CA PHE A 397 -13.44 18.11 -0.51
C PHE A 397 -12.42 17.68 0.53
N ALA A 398 -11.31 18.42 0.64
CA ALA A 398 -10.16 18.09 1.47
C ALA A 398 -10.35 18.33 2.97
N ASN A 399 -11.36 19.11 3.34
CA ASN A 399 -11.48 19.71 4.67
C ASN A 399 -11.52 18.72 5.84
N PRO A 400 -12.33 17.63 5.82
CA PRO A 400 -12.43 16.74 6.97
C PRO A 400 -11.08 16.09 7.31
N ASP A 401 -10.30 15.71 6.31
CA ASP A 401 -8.99 15.12 6.48
C ASP A 401 -7.94 16.14 6.91
N MET A 402 -7.76 17.19 6.12
CA MET A 402 -6.69 18.16 6.33
C MET A 402 -6.81 18.93 7.65
N VAL A 403 -8.03 19.24 8.06
CA VAL A 403 -8.28 19.88 9.37
C VAL A 403 -8.26 18.85 10.50
N GLY A 404 -8.77 17.64 10.27
CA GLY A 404 -8.71 16.51 11.20
C GLY A 404 -7.28 16.21 11.65
N HIS A 405 -6.31 16.23 10.73
CA HIS A 405 -4.89 16.05 11.03
C HIS A 405 -4.31 17.06 12.02
N THR A 406 -4.96 18.20 12.23
CA THR A 406 -4.52 19.19 13.24
C THR A 406 -4.88 18.80 14.67
N GLY A 407 -5.86 17.90 14.85
CA GLY A 407 -6.39 17.51 16.16
C GLY A 407 -7.17 18.62 16.87
N VAL A 408 -7.51 19.71 16.17
CA VAL A 408 -8.25 20.85 16.73
C VAL A 408 -9.73 20.68 16.46
N GLU A 409 -10.46 20.18 17.45
CA GLU A 409 -11.87 19.76 17.34
C GLU A 409 -12.80 20.90 16.85
N ASP A 410 -12.73 22.09 17.45
CA ASP A 410 -13.53 23.26 17.03
C ASP A 410 -13.30 23.65 15.56
N ALA A 411 -12.10 23.44 15.06
CA ALA A 411 -11.76 23.70 13.66
C ALA A 411 -12.31 22.58 12.74
N ALA A 412 -12.17 21.32 13.16
CA ALA A 412 -12.72 20.19 12.42
C ALA A 412 -14.25 20.27 12.29
N ILE A 413 -14.95 20.68 13.35
CA ILE A 413 -16.41 20.93 13.32
C ILE A 413 -16.75 21.99 12.24
N LYS A 414 -16.05 23.12 12.21
CA LYS A 414 -16.27 24.16 11.20
C LYS A 414 -15.95 23.68 9.78
N ALA A 415 -14.95 22.84 9.62
CA ALA A 415 -14.59 22.23 8.35
C ALA A 415 -15.74 21.34 7.83
N ILE A 416 -16.31 20.51 8.69
CA ILE A 416 -17.45 19.64 8.38
C ILE A 416 -18.70 20.49 8.04
N GLU A 417 -19.01 21.53 8.79
CA GLU A 417 -20.15 22.44 8.53
C GLU A 417 -20.01 23.17 7.18
N ALA A 418 -18.78 23.59 6.82
CA ALA A 418 -18.51 24.19 5.51
C ALA A 418 -18.75 23.21 4.36
N VAL A 419 -18.30 21.96 4.52
CA VAL A 419 -18.52 20.89 3.54
C VAL A 419 -20.01 20.55 3.42
N ASP A 420 -20.75 20.42 4.51
CA ASP A 420 -22.20 20.15 4.50
C ASP A 420 -22.96 21.22 3.69
N SER A 421 -22.61 22.49 3.87
CA SER A 421 -23.17 23.59 3.07
C SER A 421 -22.85 23.45 1.57
N CYS A 422 -21.65 22.99 1.21
CA CYS A 422 -21.26 22.74 -0.16
C CYS A 422 -21.98 21.54 -0.78
N VAL A 423 -22.15 20.45 -0.01
CA VAL A 423 -22.93 19.29 -0.41
C VAL A 423 -24.36 19.71 -0.78
N GLY A 424 -25.01 20.55 0.04
CA GLY A 424 -26.35 21.05 -0.23
C GLY A 424 -26.46 21.78 -1.57
N LYS A 425 -25.55 22.71 -1.85
CA LYS A 425 -25.51 23.43 -3.13
C LYS A 425 -25.32 22.50 -4.33
N ALA A 426 -24.46 21.49 -4.18
CA ALA A 426 -24.21 20.51 -5.23
C ALA A 426 -25.43 19.61 -5.48
N VAL A 427 -26.10 19.18 -4.40
CA VAL A 427 -27.36 18.40 -4.48
C VAL A 427 -28.47 19.19 -5.18
N ASP A 428 -28.62 20.48 -4.88
CA ASP A 428 -29.57 21.33 -5.56
C ASP A 428 -29.23 21.45 -7.05
N ALA A 429 -27.96 21.68 -7.39
CA ALA A 429 -27.52 21.79 -8.77
C ALA A 429 -27.74 20.48 -9.55
N ILE A 430 -27.47 19.30 -8.95
CA ILE A 430 -27.65 18.02 -9.65
C ILE A 430 -29.13 17.72 -9.90
N LYS A 431 -30.01 18.09 -8.95
CA LYS A 431 -31.47 17.98 -9.13
C LYS A 431 -31.99 18.89 -10.24
N GLU A 432 -31.49 20.13 -10.35
CA GLU A 432 -31.89 21.08 -11.42
C GLU A 432 -31.62 20.53 -12.82
N VAL A 433 -30.58 19.73 -13.02
CA VAL A 433 -30.21 19.17 -14.33
C VAL A 433 -30.65 17.72 -14.52
N ASP A 434 -31.40 17.15 -13.56
CA ASP A 434 -31.83 15.75 -13.56
C ASP A 434 -30.63 14.77 -13.68
N GLY A 435 -29.49 15.13 -13.06
CA GLY A 435 -28.30 14.30 -12.93
C GLY A 435 -28.40 13.39 -11.71
N GLN A 436 -27.35 12.62 -11.46
CA GLN A 436 -27.26 11.72 -10.31
C GLN A 436 -25.90 11.88 -9.60
N MET A 437 -25.83 11.54 -8.31
CA MET A 437 -24.62 11.71 -7.51
C MET A 437 -24.41 10.53 -6.58
N PHE A 438 -23.15 10.10 -6.46
CA PHE A 438 -22.70 9.17 -5.45
C PHE A 438 -21.76 9.93 -4.49
N ILE A 439 -22.07 9.96 -3.21
CA ILE A 439 -21.27 10.59 -2.17
C ILE A 439 -20.56 9.49 -1.37
N CYS A 440 -19.26 9.64 -1.15
CA CYS A 440 -18.46 8.74 -0.34
C CYS A 440 -17.36 9.49 0.41
N ALA A 441 -16.59 8.78 1.23
CA ALA A 441 -15.28 9.19 1.67
C ALA A 441 -14.25 8.10 1.31
N ASP A 442 -12.99 8.43 1.35
CA ASP A 442 -11.89 7.53 0.99
C ASP A 442 -11.24 6.84 2.22
N HIS A 443 -11.40 7.43 3.39
CA HIS A 443 -11.04 6.90 4.72
C HIS A 443 -11.69 7.76 5.81
N GLY A 444 -11.55 7.35 7.08
CA GLY A 444 -11.95 8.15 8.23
C GLY A 444 -10.79 8.96 8.80
N ASN A 445 -11.09 10.10 9.42
CA ASN A 445 -10.20 10.97 10.17
C ASN A 445 -10.97 11.84 11.17
N ALA A 446 -11.87 12.72 10.68
CA ALA A 446 -12.54 13.76 11.47
C ALA A 446 -13.54 13.23 12.50
N GLU A 447 -13.98 11.98 12.39
CA GLU A 447 -14.92 11.32 13.29
C GLU A 447 -14.24 10.81 14.58
N GLN A 448 -12.90 10.94 14.69
CA GLN A 448 -12.14 10.54 15.88
C GLN A 448 -10.90 11.40 16.05
N LEU A 449 -10.94 12.38 16.96
CA LEU A 449 -9.84 13.33 17.24
C LEU A 449 -9.14 13.07 18.57
N VAL A 450 -9.52 12.00 19.27
CA VAL A 450 -8.88 11.54 20.52
C VAL A 450 -8.61 10.05 20.47
N ASP A 451 -7.48 9.65 21.03
CA ASP A 451 -7.22 8.25 21.33
C ASP A 451 -8.02 7.88 22.59
N TYR A 452 -8.98 6.98 22.44
CA TYR A 452 -9.91 6.63 23.52
C TYR A 452 -9.28 5.83 24.68
N GLU A 453 -8.08 5.29 24.51
CA GLU A 453 -7.37 4.56 25.57
C GLU A 453 -6.48 5.51 26.38
N THR A 454 -5.81 6.43 25.70
CA THR A 454 -4.82 7.31 26.33
C THR A 454 -5.37 8.71 26.62
N GLY A 455 -6.45 9.13 25.95
CA GLY A 455 -6.99 10.49 26.00
C GLY A 455 -6.10 11.52 25.28
N ALA A 456 -5.08 11.09 24.56
CA ALA A 456 -4.20 11.96 23.79
C ALA A 456 -4.89 12.41 22.48
N PRO A 457 -4.51 13.57 21.89
CA PRO A 457 -4.96 13.94 20.56
C PRO A 457 -4.65 12.84 19.54
N PHE A 458 -5.64 12.50 18.71
CA PHE A 458 -5.50 11.52 17.63
C PHE A 458 -5.59 12.26 16.30
N THR A 459 -4.50 12.27 15.54
CA THR A 459 -4.36 13.02 14.29
C THR A 459 -4.10 12.11 13.08
N ALA A 460 -4.17 10.81 13.28
CA ALA A 460 -4.03 9.81 12.22
C ALA A 460 -5.39 9.46 11.61
N HIS A 461 -5.37 8.73 10.48
CA HIS A 461 -6.59 8.16 9.92
C HIS A 461 -7.13 7.05 10.83
N THR A 462 -8.39 6.67 10.60
CA THR A 462 -9.07 5.63 11.36
C THR A 462 -9.33 4.40 10.50
N THR A 463 -9.76 3.32 11.13
CA THR A 463 -10.31 2.14 10.45
C THR A 463 -11.83 2.14 10.39
N ASN A 464 -12.47 3.23 10.80
CA ASN A 464 -13.92 3.36 10.80
C ASN A 464 -14.51 3.30 9.38
N PRO A 465 -15.76 2.86 9.22
CA PRO A 465 -16.43 2.86 7.92
C PRO A 465 -16.67 4.30 7.42
N VAL A 466 -16.99 4.40 6.13
CA VAL A 466 -17.28 5.66 5.45
C VAL A 466 -18.68 5.65 4.87
N PRO A 467 -19.34 6.83 4.65
CA PRO A 467 -20.66 6.88 4.05
C PRO A 467 -20.63 6.53 2.55
N PHE A 468 -21.61 5.75 2.09
CA PHE A 468 -21.97 5.55 0.70
C PHE A 468 -23.42 5.96 0.51
N ILE A 469 -23.66 7.05 -0.24
CA ILE A 469 -24.99 7.65 -0.41
C ILE A 469 -25.28 7.85 -1.90
N LEU A 470 -26.43 7.39 -2.36
CA LEU A 470 -26.89 7.57 -3.72
C LEU A 470 -27.98 8.64 -3.81
N VAL A 471 -27.71 9.74 -4.50
CA VAL A 471 -28.57 10.92 -4.56
C VAL A 471 -29.16 11.13 -5.96
N ASN A 472 -30.46 11.39 -6.01
CA ASN A 472 -31.22 11.71 -7.22
C ASN A 472 -31.10 10.67 -8.35
N ALA A 473 -30.97 9.39 -7.98
CA ALA A 473 -31.03 8.26 -8.91
C ALA A 473 -32.43 7.67 -9.01
N ASP A 474 -32.59 6.61 -9.79
CA ASP A 474 -33.86 5.90 -9.89
C ASP A 474 -34.35 5.47 -8.49
N PRO A 475 -35.59 5.78 -8.09
CA PRO A 475 -36.10 5.46 -6.77
C PRO A 475 -36.18 3.95 -6.45
N SER A 476 -36.07 3.08 -7.45
CA SER A 476 -36.04 1.63 -7.21
C SER A 476 -34.70 1.14 -6.71
N TYR A 477 -33.62 1.89 -6.91
CA TYR A 477 -32.28 1.49 -6.45
C TYR A 477 -32.16 1.52 -4.94
N LYS A 478 -31.49 0.49 -4.44
CA LYS A 478 -30.95 0.42 -3.08
C LYS A 478 -29.47 0.13 -3.15
N LEU A 479 -28.77 0.31 -2.04
CA LEU A 479 -27.36 -0.05 -1.94
C LEU A 479 -27.22 -1.32 -1.10
N ARG A 480 -26.36 -2.26 -1.54
CA ARG A 480 -25.99 -3.44 -0.77
C ARG A 480 -24.97 -3.07 0.32
N GLU A 481 -25.09 -3.72 1.46
CA GLU A 481 -24.12 -3.65 2.54
C GLU A 481 -22.80 -4.38 2.21
N GLY A 482 -21.75 -4.12 3.01
CA GLY A 482 -20.46 -4.78 2.92
C GLY A 482 -19.63 -4.41 1.70
N GLY A 483 -19.95 -3.28 1.05
CA GLY A 483 -19.18 -2.75 -0.07
C GLY A 483 -17.86 -2.10 0.35
N CYS A 484 -16.99 -1.86 -0.63
CA CYS A 484 -15.72 -1.17 -0.43
C CYS A 484 -15.46 -0.16 -1.56
N LEU A 485 -14.38 0.59 -1.44
CA LEU A 485 -14.03 1.65 -2.40
C LEU A 485 -13.86 1.14 -3.84
N ALA A 486 -13.42 -0.11 -4.03
CA ALA A 486 -13.28 -0.75 -5.33
C ALA A 486 -14.63 -0.97 -6.06
N ASP A 487 -15.75 -0.92 -5.34
CA ASP A 487 -17.09 -1.12 -5.88
C ASP A 487 -17.69 0.16 -6.49
N ILE A 488 -17.06 1.32 -6.24
CA ILE A 488 -17.61 2.64 -6.64
C ILE A 488 -17.61 2.81 -8.16
N ALA A 489 -16.48 2.59 -8.86
CA ALA A 489 -16.48 2.71 -10.33
C ALA A 489 -17.46 1.74 -11.01
N PRO A 490 -17.53 0.45 -10.65
CA PRO A 490 -18.59 -0.46 -11.10
C PRO A 490 -20.00 0.09 -10.89
N THR A 491 -20.28 0.69 -9.74
CA THR A 491 -21.57 1.31 -9.43
C THR A 491 -21.88 2.48 -10.35
N LEU A 492 -20.91 3.38 -10.57
CA LEU A 492 -21.07 4.53 -11.47
C LEU A 492 -21.30 4.09 -12.93
N ILE A 493 -20.60 3.05 -13.38
CA ILE A 493 -20.76 2.48 -14.72
C ILE A 493 -22.18 1.93 -14.90
N GLU A 494 -22.69 1.19 -13.92
CA GLU A 494 -24.06 0.67 -13.94
C GLU A 494 -25.10 1.79 -13.90
N LEU A 495 -24.91 2.83 -13.07
CA LEU A 495 -25.76 4.03 -13.03
C LEU A 495 -25.83 4.75 -14.39
N MET A 496 -24.78 4.69 -15.19
CA MET A 496 -24.76 5.22 -16.56
C MET A 496 -25.36 4.26 -17.60
N GLY A 497 -25.82 3.07 -17.18
CA GLY A 497 -26.37 2.05 -18.07
C GLY A 497 -25.34 1.40 -18.99
N MET A 498 -24.08 1.33 -18.55
CA MET A 498 -22.96 0.78 -19.31
C MET A 498 -22.48 -0.56 -18.73
N GLU A 499 -21.71 -1.30 -19.52
CA GLU A 499 -21.15 -2.59 -19.11
C GLU A 499 -19.75 -2.41 -18.50
N GLN A 500 -19.53 -2.99 -17.34
CA GLN A 500 -18.27 -2.95 -16.60
C GLN A 500 -17.16 -3.71 -17.34
N PRO A 501 -15.95 -3.15 -17.48
CA PRO A 501 -14.81 -3.87 -18.07
C PRO A 501 -14.37 -5.02 -17.15
N LYS A 502 -13.89 -6.09 -17.77
CA LYS A 502 -13.49 -7.34 -17.06
C LYS A 502 -12.34 -7.15 -16.07
N GLU A 503 -11.51 -6.15 -16.30
CA GLU A 503 -10.40 -5.80 -15.41
C GLU A 503 -10.86 -5.21 -14.07
N MET A 504 -12.04 -4.62 -14.03
CA MET A 504 -12.68 -4.18 -12.80
C MET A 504 -13.32 -5.38 -12.10
N THR A 505 -12.77 -5.79 -10.96
CA THR A 505 -13.27 -6.93 -10.17
C THR A 505 -14.19 -6.52 -9.03
N GLY A 506 -14.32 -5.22 -8.78
CA GLY A 506 -15.34 -4.68 -7.88
C GLY A 506 -16.74 -5.03 -8.36
N LYS A 507 -17.70 -4.97 -7.45
CA LYS A 507 -19.10 -5.31 -7.75
C LYS A 507 -19.97 -4.10 -7.51
N SER A 508 -20.84 -3.77 -8.44
CA SER A 508 -21.80 -2.71 -8.22
C SER A 508 -22.52 -2.83 -6.88
N LEU A 509 -22.74 -1.69 -6.25
CA LEU A 509 -23.49 -1.57 -4.99
C LEU A 509 -25.00 -1.54 -5.19
N LEU A 510 -25.46 -1.40 -6.45
CA LEU A 510 -26.90 -1.31 -6.75
C LEU A 510 -27.59 -2.68 -6.60
N VAL A 511 -28.78 -2.67 -5.97
CA VAL A 511 -29.66 -3.82 -5.79
C VAL A 511 -31.13 -3.41 -5.88
#